data_b9c2d427dbefbc8e2e711ed4700ebe57
#
_entry.id   b9c2d427dbefbc8e2e711ed4700ebe57
#
_cell.length_a   1.000
_cell.length_b   1.000
_cell.length_c   1.000
_cell.angle_alpha   90.00
_cell.angle_beta   90.00
_cell.angle_gamma   90.00
#
_symmetry.space_group_name_H-M   'P 1'
#
loop_
_entity.id
_entity.type
_entity.pdbx_description
1 polymer ?
#
loop_
_entity_poly.entity_id
_entity_poly.type
_entity_poly.pdbx_seq_one_letter_code
_entity_poly.pdbx_strand_id
1 'polypeptide(L)' 'MRNLKLRVCRIDRKCIDTEGYWDGTYDDSYEYIICDDEGFEVDGMDGFGTREQAREAGEKKLKELEERK' A
#
# COMPACT_ATOMS: atom_id res chain seq x y z
N MET A 1 16.97 5.87 -16.43
CA MET A 1 15.62 5.37 -16.14
C MET A 1 15.56 4.76 -14.77
N ARG A 2 14.54 5.13 -14.01
CA ARG A 2 14.36 4.50 -12.70
C ARG A 2 13.64 3.18 -12.86
N ASN A 3 14.14 2.17 -12.21
CA ASN A 3 13.42 0.92 -12.10
C ASN A 3 12.54 0.98 -10.87
N LEU A 4 11.25 1.01 -11.10
CA LEU A 4 10.28 1.06 -10.02
C LEU A 4 9.80 -0.35 -9.71
N LYS A 5 9.60 -0.60 -8.43
CA LYS A 5 9.13 -1.91 -7.97
C LYS A 5 7.86 -1.72 -7.17
N LEU A 6 6.89 -2.55 -7.45
CA LEU A 6 5.61 -2.55 -6.73
C LEU A 6 5.62 -3.66 -5.69
N ARG A 7 5.22 -3.30 -4.49
CA ARG A 7 5.03 -4.26 -3.40
C ARG A 7 3.60 -4.13 -2.89
N VAL A 8 2.98 -5.25 -2.64
CA VAL A 8 1.64 -5.29 -2.05
C VAL A 8 1.75 -6.01 -0.73
N CYS A 9 1.32 -5.34 0.33
CA CYS A 9 1.44 -5.85 1.68
C CYS A 9 0.10 -5.86 2.39
N ARG A 10 -0.08 -6.83 3.27
CA ARG A 10 -1.25 -6.86 4.14
C ARG A 10 -0.93 -6.11 5.41
N ILE A 11 -1.86 -5.29 5.83
CA ILE A 11 -1.74 -4.55 7.08
C ILE A 11 -2.67 -5.19 8.09
N ASP A 12 -2.11 -5.82 9.11
CA ASP A 12 -2.88 -6.36 10.22
C ASP A 12 -2.87 -5.36 11.34
N ARG A 13 -4.00 -4.76 11.59
CA ARG A 13 -4.14 -3.79 12.67
C ARG A 13 -5.29 -4.15 13.58
N LYS A 14 -5.02 -4.08 14.87
CA LYS A 14 -6.09 -4.09 15.84
C LYS A 14 -6.66 -2.68 15.90
N CYS A 15 -7.96 -2.57 15.84
CA CYS A 15 -8.60 -1.29 16.01
C CYS A 15 -8.65 -0.98 17.50
N ILE A 16 -7.84 -0.03 17.92
CA ILE A 16 -7.74 0.39 19.30
C ILE A 16 -8.21 1.84 19.37
N ASP A 17 -9.12 2.13 20.28
CA ASP A 17 -9.62 3.50 20.42
C ASP A 17 -8.56 4.41 21.05
N THR A 18 -8.89 5.69 21.16
CA THR A 18 -7.96 6.68 21.68
C THR A 18 -7.58 6.46 23.13
N GLU A 19 -8.34 5.65 23.85
CA GLU A 19 -8.06 5.33 25.24
C GLU A 19 -7.30 4.03 25.40
N GLY A 20 -7.03 3.35 24.29
CA GLY A 20 -6.26 2.12 24.28
C GLY A 20 -7.08 0.85 24.42
N TYR A 21 -8.37 0.95 24.33
CA TYR A 21 -9.24 -0.22 24.39
C TYR A 21 -9.41 -0.84 23.01
N TRP A 22 -9.25 -2.17 22.97
CA TRP A 22 -9.49 -2.90 21.75
C TRP A 22 -10.98 -3.19 21.62
N ASP A 23 -11.59 -2.80 20.50
CA ASP A 23 -13.01 -2.97 20.26
C ASP A 23 -13.37 -4.34 19.69
N GLY A 24 -12.39 -5.21 19.50
CA GLY A 24 -12.63 -6.54 19.00
C GLY A 24 -12.60 -6.68 17.49
N THR A 25 -12.32 -5.61 16.80
CA THR A 25 -12.26 -5.64 15.34
C THR A 25 -10.83 -5.60 14.85
N TYR A 26 -10.64 -6.05 13.61
CA TYR A 26 -9.37 -5.96 12.91
C TYR A 26 -9.59 -5.21 11.61
N ASP A 27 -8.67 -4.35 11.29
CA ASP A 27 -8.69 -3.66 10.02
C ASP A 27 -7.89 -4.50 9.03
N ASP A 28 -8.60 -5.37 8.30
CA ASP A 28 -7.98 -6.18 7.25
C ASP A 28 -7.82 -5.34 6.01
N SER A 29 -6.77 -4.59 5.96
CA SER A 29 -6.52 -3.75 4.80
C SER A 29 -5.21 -4.14 4.13
N TYR A 30 -5.11 -3.74 2.88
CA TYR A 30 -3.92 -3.97 2.07
C TYR A 30 -3.38 -2.63 1.61
N GLU A 31 -2.11 -2.61 1.36
CA GLU A 31 -1.45 -1.42 0.85
C GLU A 31 -0.56 -1.80 -0.32
N TYR A 32 -0.28 -0.84 -1.18
CA TYR A 32 0.80 -0.99 -2.13
C TYR A 32 1.86 0.06 -1.84
N ILE A 33 3.09 -0.29 -2.16
CA ILE A 33 4.23 0.60 -2.00
C ILE A 33 5.05 0.50 -3.27
N ILE A 34 5.38 1.63 -3.84
CA ILE A 34 6.22 1.70 -5.03
C ILE A 34 7.56 2.28 -4.61
N CYS A 35 8.61 1.52 -4.83
CA CYS A 35 9.96 1.91 -4.47
C CYS A 35 10.83 2.04 -5.72
N ASP A 36 11.86 2.87 -5.63
CA ASP A 36 12.83 2.97 -6.71
C ASP A 36 13.93 1.91 -6.53
N ASP A 37 14.91 1.93 -7.40
CA ASP A 37 16.00 0.96 -7.38
C ASP A 37 16.94 1.14 -6.19
N GLU A 38 16.83 2.25 -5.50
CA GLU A 38 17.62 2.49 -4.28
C GLU A 38 16.86 2.09 -3.02
N GLY A 39 15.59 1.69 -3.17
CA GLY A 39 14.77 1.27 -2.06
C GLY A 39 13.99 2.37 -1.38
N PHE A 40 14.00 3.57 -1.94
CA PHE A 40 13.21 4.66 -1.39
C PHE A 40 11.77 4.58 -1.88
N GLU A 41 10.84 4.83 -0.98
CA GLU A 41 9.44 4.85 -1.35
C GLU A 41 9.13 6.07 -2.20
N VAL A 42 8.61 5.82 -3.38
CA VAL A 42 8.21 6.86 -4.33
C VAL A 42 6.74 7.21 -4.15
N ASP A 43 5.93 6.18 -3.92
CA ASP A 43 4.49 6.37 -3.75
C ASP A 43 3.93 5.17 -3.01
N GLY A 44 2.74 5.33 -2.48
CA GLY A 44 2.06 4.25 -1.79
C GLY A 44 0.67 4.69 -1.37
N MET A 45 -0.18 3.70 -1.11
CA MET A 45 -1.53 3.97 -0.65
C MET A 45 -2.04 2.73 0.09
N ASP A 46 -2.86 2.97 1.10
CA ASP A 46 -3.48 1.90 1.87
C ASP A 46 -4.99 2.02 1.83
N GLY A 47 -5.67 1.18 2.61
CA GLY A 47 -7.12 1.25 2.69
C GLY A 47 -7.84 0.38 1.69
N PHE A 48 -7.16 -0.57 1.08
CA PHE A 48 -7.78 -1.49 0.12
C PHE A 48 -8.36 -2.70 0.86
N GLY A 49 -9.54 -3.10 0.48
CA GLY A 49 -10.22 -4.22 1.13
C GLY A 49 -9.69 -5.58 0.73
N THR A 50 -9.07 -5.69 -0.43
CA THR A 50 -8.51 -6.95 -0.90
C THR A 50 -7.13 -6.71 -1.49
N ARG A 51 -6.36 -7.80 -1.52
CA ARG A 51 -5.03 -7.76 -2.11
C ARG A 51 -5.08 -7.38 -3.60
N GLU A 52 -6.08 -7.90 -4.30
CA GLU A 52 -6.26 -7.60 -5.71
C GLU A 52 -6.52 -6.13 -5.96
N GLN A 53 -7.33 -5.51 -5.10
CA GLN A 53 -7.60 -4.08 -5.22
C GLN A 53 -6.33 -3.26 -5.04
N ALA A 54 -5.55 -3.60 -4.03
CA ALA A 54 -4.27 -2.92 -3.78
C ALA A 54 -3.33 -3.09 -4.96
N ARG A 55 -3.25 -4.30 -5.47
CA ARG A 55 -2.38 -4.62 -6.60
C ARG A 55 -2.78 -3.86 -7.86
N GLU A 56 -4.08 -3.85 -8.18
CA GLU A 56 -4.56 -3.14 -9.35
C GLU A 56 -4.29 -1.65 -9.26
N ALA A 57 -4.56 -1.07 -8.10
CA ALA A 57 -4.28 0.34 -7.88
C ALA A 57 -2.79 0.64 -7.98
N GLY A 58 -1.97 -0.24 -7.42
CA GLY A 58 -0.52 -0.09 -7.49
C GLY A 58 0.02 -0.19 -8.89
N GLU A 59 -0.47 -1.16 -9.65
CA GLU A 59 -0.05 -1.33 -11.04
C GLU A 59 -0.43 -0.13 -11.90
N LYS A 60 -1.62 0.40 -11.67
CA LYS A 60 -2.08 1.59 -12.37
C LYS A 60 -1.19 2.78 -12.05
N LYS A 61 -0.86 2.96 -10.78
CA LYS A 61 0.00 4.05 -10.36
C LYS A 61 1.42 3.89 -10.88
N LEU A 62 1.92 2.68 -10.86
CA LEU A 62 3.25 2.36 -11.38
C LEU A 62 3.34 2.75 -12.84
N LYS A 63 2.32 2.40 -13.60
CA LYS A 63 2.27 2.73 -15.02
C LYS A 63 2.26 4.24 -15.23
N GLU A 64 1.48 4.97 -14.44
CA GLU A 64 1.44 6.42 -14.51
C GLU A 64 2.81 7.03 -14.24
N LEU A 65 3.50 6.52 -13.23
CA LEU A 65 4.82 7.03 -12.88
C LEU A 65 5.86 6.73 -13.95
N GLU A 66 5.74 5.58 -14.58
CA GLU A 66 6.65 5.22 -15.67
C GLU A 66 6.41 6.05 -16.93
N GLU A 67 5.18 6.47 -17.14
CA GLU A 67 4.84 7.31 -18.29
C GLU A 67 5.19 8.77 -18.08
N ARG A 68 5.34 9.18 -16.83
CA ARG A 68 5.76 10.53 -16.49
C ARG A 68 7.27 10.64 -16.59
N LYS A 69 7.70 11.50 -17.42
CA LYS A 69 9.14 11.76 -17.55
C LYS A 69 9.43 13.23 -17.41
#